data_1ccc04e61d1a77b8b63c6934505f3507
#
_entry.id   1ccc04e61d1a77b8b63c6934505f3507
#
_cell.length_a   1.000
_cell.length_b   1.000
_cell.length_c   1.000
_cell.angle_alpha   90.00
_cell.angle_beta   90.00
_cell.angle_gamma   90.00
#
_symmetry.space_group_name_H-M   'P 1'
#
loop_
_entity.id
_entity.type
_entity.pdbx_description
1 polymer ?
#
loop_
_entity_poly.entity_id
_entity_poly.type
_entity_poly.pdbx_seq_one_letter_code
_entity_poly.pdbx_strand_id
1 'polypeptide(L)'
;IYTGFCIESCSGVMNLCAERVAALNMYASSGQTRIKRLIAFRDRAPFGGESGMPCGACREFLYQLNEENENTEIMVDYESRKTVTLKELLPDFWGKERYSDSKNMKE
;
A
#
# COMPACT_ATOMS: atom_id res chain seq x y z
N ILE A 1 -13.77 -0.56 6.64
CA ILE A 1 -13.05 -1.56 5.85
C ILE A 1 -13.33 -1.33 4.37
N TYR A 2 -12.26 -1.31 3.57
CA TYR A 2 -12.36 -1.14 2.13
C TYR A 2 -11.70 -2.32 1.43
N THR A 3 -12.30 -2.79 0.37
CA THR A 3 -11.83 -3.96 -0.36
C THR A 3 -11.52 -3.61 -1.81
N GLY A 4 -10.68 -4.43 -2.42
CA GLY A 4 -10.34 -4.32 -3.82
C GLY A 4 -9.95 -5.67 -4.38
N PHE A 5 -9.83 -5.74 -5.69
CA PHE A 5 -9.45 -6.95 -6.41
C PHE A 5 -8.46 -6.59 -7.52
N CYS A 6 -7.68 -7.57 -7.96
CA CYS A 6 -6.71 -7.38 -9.03
C CYS A 6 -7.38 -7.18 -10.37
N ILE A 7 -6.82 -6.27 -11.17
CA ILE A 7 -7.19 -6.10 -12.57
C ILE A 7 -5.94 -6.44 -13.38
N GLU A 8 -6.04 -7.48 -14.21
CA GLU A 8 -4.94 -7.94 -15.04
C GLU A 8 -5.30 -7.83 -16.52
N SER A 9 -4.33 -7.42 -17.33
CA SER A 9 -4.50 -7.29 -18.77
C SER A 9 -3.21 -7.66 -19.49
N CYS A 10 -3.26 -7.71 -20.81
CA CYS A 10 -2.07 -7.97 -21.62
C CYS A 10 -1.09 -6.81 -21.61
N SER A 11 -1.55 -5.62 -21.21
CA SER A 11 -0.70 -4.43 -21.08
C SER A 11 -0.40 -4.17 -19.61
N GLY A 12 0.88 -4.21 -19.22
CA GLY A 12 1.31 -4.00 -17.84
C GLY A 12 0.86 -2.68 -17.24
N VAL A 13 0.74 -1.63 -18.05
CA VAL A 13 0.32 -0.30 -17.58
C VAL A 13 -1.15 -0.27 -17.17
N MET A 14 -1.95 -1.22 -17.63
CA MET A 14 -3.36 -1.32 -17.29
C MET A 14 -3.62 -2.24 -16.08
N ASN A 15 -2.61 -2.93 -15.60
CA ASN A 15 -2.76 -3.81 -14.45
C ASN A 15 -2.86 -3.00 -13.17
N LEU A 16 -3.79 -3.40 -12.30
CA LEU A 16 -3.94 -2.79 -10.98
C LEU A 16 -3.97 -3.89 -9.92
N CYS A 17 -3.14 -3.74 -8.89
CA CYS A 17 -3.15 -4.65 -7.76
C CYS A 17 -4.33 -4.37 -6.84
N ALA A 18 -4.81 -5.39 -6.14
CA ALA A 18 -5.94 -5.27 -5.22
C ALA A 18 -5.73 -4.18 -4.17
N GLU A 19 -4.50 -4.00 -3.68
CA GLU A 19 -4.17 -2.99 -2.68
C GLU A 19 -4.43 -1.58 -3.18
N ARG A 20 -4.06 -1.30 -4.43
CA ARG A 20 -4.33 0.02 -5.03
C ARG A 20 -5.81 0.24 -5.28
N VAL A 21 -6.52 -0.81 -5.73
CA VAL A 21 -7.96 -0.73 -5.94
C VAL A 21 -8.68 -0.44 -4.62
N ALA A 22 -8.30 -1.12 -3.55
CA ALA A 22 -8.89 -0.90 -2.23
C ALA A 22 -8.60 0.53 -1.73
N ALA A 23 -7.39 1.03 -1.92
CA ALA A 23 -7.02 2.39 -1.52
C ALA A 23 -7.79 3.44 -2.31
N LEU A 24 -7.96 3.24 -3.61
CA LEU A 24 -8.75 4.14 -4.45
C LEU A 24 -10.22 4.12 -4.06
N ASN A 25 -10.76 2.94 -3.72
CA ASN A 25 -12.12 2.81 -3.22
C ASN A 25 -12.32 3.60 -1.92
N MET A 26 -11.38 3.49 -1.00
CA MET A 26 -11.40 4.25 0.25
C MET A 26 -11.40 5.76 -0.03
N TYR A 27 -10.52 6.22 -0.90
CA TYR A 27 -10.42 7.63 -1.26
C TYR A 27 -11.72 8.13 -1.91
N ALA A 28 -12.22 7.39 -2.89
CA ALA A 28 -13.43 7.78 -3.61
C ALA A 28 -14.68 7.80 -2.71
N SER A 29 -14.74 6.88 -1.74
CA SER A 29 -15.91 6.72 -0.88
C SER A 29 -15.89 7.63 0.35
N SER A 30 -14.71 8.01 0.84
CA SER A 30 -14.58 8.72 2.12
C SER A 30 -13.63 9.92 2.09
N GLY A 31 -12.85 10.08 1.04
CA GLY A 31 -11.82 11.10 0.98
C GLY A 31 -10.59 10.80 1.84
N GLN A 32 -10.57 9.66 2.52
CA GLN A 32 -9.45 9.28 3.37
C GLN A 32 -8.27 8.80 2.56
N THR A 33 -7.05 9.11 3.04
CA THR A 33 -5.81 8.69 2.39
C THR A 33 -4.90 7.93 3.35
N ARG A 34 -5.17 8.00 4.65
CA ARG A 34 -4.39 7.32 5.68
C ARG A 34 -4.87 5.89 5.88
N ILE A 35 -3.97 4.93 5.76
CA ILE A 35 -4.28 3.52 5.92
C ILE A 35 -3.63 3.01 7.19
N LYS A 36 -4.43 2.44 8.08
CA LYS A 36 -3.92 1.89 9.33
C LYS A 36 -3.37 0.48 9.14
N ARG A 37 -4.12 -0.37 8.46
CA ARG A 37 -3.78 -1.79 8.27
C ARG A 37 -4.13 -2.26 6.88
N LEU A 38 -3.35 -3.20 6.38
CA LEU A 38 -3.55 -3.81 5.08
C LEU A 38 -3.34 -5.32 5.18
N ILE A 39 -4.19 -6.09 4.51
CA ILE A 39 -4.00 -7.52 4.34
C ILE A 39 -4.36 -7.90 2.90
N ALA A 40 -3.53 -8.71 2.27
CA ALA A 40 -3.76 -9.20 0.93
C ALA A 40 -3.97 -10.70 0.94
N PHE A 41 -5.00 -11.14 0.22
CA PHE A 41 -5.32 -12.55 0.05
C PHE A 41 -5.06 -12.93 -1.40
N ARG A 42 -4.52 -14.13 -1.60
CA ARG A 42 -4.53 -14.78 -2.90
C ARG A 42 -5.58 -15.87 -2.85
N ASP A 43 -5.15 -17.14 -2.83
CA ASP A 43 -6.06 -18.26 -2.65
C ASP A 43 -6.41 -18.47 -1.18
N ARG A 44 -5.60 -17.90 -0.30
CA ARG A 44 -5.77 -18.00 1.15
C ARG A 44 -5.10 -16.81 1.83
N ALA A 45 -5.29 -16.69 3.15
CA ALA A 45 -4.66 -15.65 3.95
C ALA A 45 -3.12 -15.71 3.84
N PRO A 46 -2.41 -14.60 4.02
CA PRO A 46 -0.95 -14.59 3.93
C PRO A 46 -0.31 -15.52 4.97
N PHE A 47 0.80 -16.13 4.59
CA PHE A 47 1.53 -17.09 5.43
C PHE A 47 3.02 -17.02 5.14
N GLY A 48 3.81 -17.46 6.12
CA GLY A 48 5.26 -17.57 5.95
C GLY A 48 6.02 -16.26 5.91
N GLY A 49 5.33 -15.14 6.11
CA GLY A 49 5.97 -13.83 6.18
C GLY A 49 6.28 -13.17 4.85
N GLU A 50 5.97 -13.81 3.73
CA GLU A 50 6.28 -13.28 2.40
C GLU A 50 5.09 -13.17 1.46
N SER A 51 4.11 -14.03 1.60
CA SER A 51 3.02 -14.15 0.64
C SER A 51 2.08 -12.95 0.60
N GLY A 52 2.05 -12.14 1.63
CA GLY A 52 1.19 -10.95 1.74
C GLY A 52 1.88 -9.64 1.38
N MET A 53 3.10 -9.69 0.86
CA MET A 53 3.84 -8.48 0.52
C MET A 53 3.22 -7.74 -0.66
N PRO A 54 2.99 -6.43 -0.56
CA PRO A 54 2.56 -5.65 -1.70
C PRO A 54 3.70 -5.51 -2.71
N CYS A 55 3.36 -5.40 -4.00
CA CYS A 55 4.37 -5.18 -5.03
C CYS A 55 5.01 -3.79 -4.89
N GLY A 56 6.12 -3.58 -5.59
CA GLY A 56 6.83 -2.30 -5.53
C GLY A 56 5.97 -1.10 -5.91
N ALA A 57 5.14 -1.24 -6.94
CA ALA A 57 4.24 -0.18 -7.36
C ALA A 57 3.22 0.16 -6.28
N CYS A 58 2.70 -0.85 -5.58
CA CYS A 58 1.77 -0.62 -4.47
C CYS A 58 2.46 0.06 -3.29
N ARG A 59 3.69 -0.33 -2.98
CA ARG A 59 4.45 0.30 -1.89
C ARG A 59 4.64 1.79 -2.15
N GLU A 60 5.06 2.14 -3.35
CA GLU A 60 5.24 3.53 -3.76
C GLU A 60 3.91 4.29 -3.73
N PHE A 61 2.87 3.71 -4.31
CA PHE A 61 1.57 4.35 -4.41
C PHE A 61 1.01 4.68 -3.02
N LEU A 62 1.05 3.72 -2.10
CA LEU A 62 0.50 3.91 -0.75
C LEU A 62 1.26 5.00 0.01
N TYR A 63 2.56 5.05 -0.15
CA TYR A 63 3.38 6.06 0.51
C TYR A 63 3.09 7.44 -0.06
N GLN A 64 2.97 7.55 -1.39
CA GLN A 64 2.69 8.83 -2.04
C GLN A 64 1.29 9.34 -1.75
N LEU A 65 0.35 8.43 -1.48
CA LEU A 65 -1.02 8.79 -1.14
C LEU A 65 -1.08 9.59 0.17
N ASN A 66 -0.26 9.22 1.14
CA ASN A 66 -0.14 9.92 2.42
C ASN A 66 1.16 9.49 3.08
N GLU A 67 2.01 10.45 3.46
CA GLU A 67 3.29 10.17 4.14
C GLU A 67 3.12 9.33 5.39
N GLU A 68 2.04 9.55 6.14
CA GLU A 68 1.78 8.79 7.37
C GLU A 68 1.57 7.31 7.10
N ASN A 69 1.35 6.91 5.85
CA ASN A 69 1.25 5.50 5.48
C ASN A 69 2.57 4.75 5.64
N GLU A 70 3.67 5.44 5.93
CA GLU A 70 4.90 4.77 6.34
C GLU A 70 4.67 3.87 7.55
N ASN A 71 3.68 4.18 8.37
CA ASN A 71 3.34 3.42 9.56
C ASN A 71 2.22 2.40 9.34
N THR A 72 1.75 2.25 8.11
CA THR A 72 0.73 1.25 7.78
C THR A 72 1.22 -0.14 8.12
N GLU A 73 0.44 -0.88 8.90
CA GLU A 73 0.75 -2.27 9.27
C GLU A 73 0.27 -3.20 8.15
N ILE A 74 1.20 -3.99 7.61
CA ILE A 74 0.91 -4.96 6.55
C ILE A 74 1.04 -6.35 7.15
N MET A 75 -0.05 -7.11 7.14
CA MET A 75 -0.05 -8.47 7.69
C MET A 75 0.61 -9.42 6.70
N VAL A 76 1.67 -10.09 7.15
CA VAL A 76 2.44 -11.01 6.31
C VAL A 76 2.27 -12.48 6.73
N ASP A 77 1.66 -12.70 7.89
CA ASP A 77 1.32 -14.05 8.34
C ASP A 77 0.07 -13.99 9.21
N TYR A 78 -0.99 -14.65 8.75
CA TYR A 78 -2.28 -14.61 9.41
C TYR A 78 -2.29 -15.36 10.73
N GLU A 79 -1.66 -16.54 10.79
CA GLU A 79 -1.68 -17.39 11.99
C GLU A 79 -1.01 -16.71 13.17
N SER A 80 0.16 -16.15 12.97
CA SER A 80 0.92 -15.46 14.02
C SER A 80 0.52 -14.00 14.18
N ARG A 81 -0.29 -13.47 13.25
CA ARG A 81 -0.65 -12.05 13.17
C ARG A 81 0.58 -11.15 12.99
N LYS A 82 1.61 -11.68 12.37
CA LYS A 82 2.83 -10.91 12.11
C LYS A 82 2.57 -9.81 11.12
N THR A 83 3.02 -8.60 11.46
CA THR A 83 2.92 -7.42 10.59
C THR A 83 4.29 -6.80 10.38
N VAL A 84 4.42 -6.09 9.26
CA VAL A 84 5.55 -5.22 8.98
C VAL A 84 4.99 -3.86 8.59
N THR A 85 5.79 -2.80 8.71
CA THR A 85 5.33 -1.46 8.32
C THR A 85 5.73 -1.18 6.87
N LEU A 86 5.00 -0.29 6.22
CA LEU A 86 5.34 0.14 4.87
C LEU A 86 6.75 0.74 4.83
N LYS A 87 7.13 1.46 5.87
CA LYS A 87 8.47 2.04 6.00
C LYS A 87 9.57 0.98 5.92
N GLU A 88 9.36 -0.16 6.57
CA GLU A 88 10.32 -1.27 6.52
C GLU A 88 10.45 -1.86 5.12
N LEU A 89 9.37 -1.82 4.33
CA LEU A 89 9.36 -2.34 2.97
C LEU A 89 9.84 -1.34 1.93
N LEU A 90 10.00 -0.08 2.31
CA LEU A 90 10.38 0.99 1.39
C LEU A 90 11.32 1.97 2.10
N PRO A 91 12.50 1.49 2.54
CA PRO A 91 13.43 2.32 3.32
C PRO A 91 13.97 3.53 2.56
N ASP A 92 14.15 3.39 1.25
CA ASP A 92 14.67 4.45 0.39
C ASP A 92 13.57 4.96 -0.54
N PHE A 93 12.52 5.53 0.07
CA PHE A 93 11.38 6.01 -0.68
C PHE A 93 11.78 7.09 -1.70
N TRP A 94 11.48 6.82 -2.96
CA TRP A 94 11.80 7.69 -4.09
C TRP A 94 11.26 9.12 -3.94
N GLY A 95 10.04 9.27 -3.43
CA GLY A 95 9.36 10.56 -3.32
C GLY A 95 9.72 11.39 -2.10
N LYS A 96 10.59 10.90 -1.22
CA LYS A 96 10.87 11.55 0.06
C LYS A 96 11.33 12.99 -0.08
N GLU A 97 12.31 13.23 -0.92
CA GLU A 97 12.82 14.57 -1.18
C GLU A 97 11.78 15.45 -1.85
N ARG A 98 11.01 14.87 -2.76
CA ARG A 98 9.97 15.59 -3.50
C ARG A 98 8.87 16.10 -2.58
N TYR A 99 8.48 15.31 -1.58
CA TYR A 99 7.50 15.74 -0.58
C TYR A 99 8.06 16.85 0.30
N SER A 100 9.30 16.73 0.71
CA SER A 100 9.96 17.77 1.52
C SER A 100 10.02 19.09 0.74
N ASP A 101 10.40 19.03 -0.53
CA ASP A 101 10.46 20.21 -1.40
C ASP A 101 9.06 20.81 -1.60
N SER A 102 8.05 19.98 -1.84
CA SER A 102 6.67 20.43 -1.96
C SER A 102 6.18 21.16 -0.72
N LYS A 103 6.48 20.63 0.45
CA LYS A 103 6.12 21.23 1.73
C LYS A 103 6.81 22.59 1.90
N ASN A 104 8.09 22.64 1.56
CA ASN A 104 8.87 23.88 1.65
C ASN A 104 8.36 24.92 0.68
N MET A 105 7.94 24.52 -0.49
CA MET A 105 7.40 25.42 -1.51
C MET A 105 6.04 26.00 -1.13
N LYS A 106 5.29 25.35 -0.28
CA LYS A 106 3.97 25.81 0.17
C LYS A 106 4.06 26.84 1.28
N GLU A 107 5.20 26.91 1.90
CA GLU A 107 5.47 27.88 2.96
C GLU A 107 6.01 29.20 2.41
#